data_080405d877da261fa32c67129604e901
#
_entry.id   080405d877da261fa32c67129604e901
#
_cell.length_a   1.000
_cell.length_b   1.000
_cell.length_c   1.000
_cell.angle_alpha   90.00
_cell.angle_beta   90.00
_cell.angle_gamma   90.00
#
_symmetry.space_group_name_H-M   'P 1'
#
loop_
_entity.id
_entity.type
_entity.pdbx_description
1 polymer ?
#
loop_
_entity_poly.entity_id
_entity_poly.type
_entity_poly.pdbx_seq_one_letter_code
_entity_poly.pdbx_strand_id
1 'polypeptide(L)'
;MADTSGGEVVDRLGGKDLNKDGRIVNLAIVGSSRFYDYGLVEEAIEEWIGLEANPDLVIVGGASGVDYLAERWCDNNNVNIAVFSEEWTDRRGGLEDVGRAEAPTSLTHQILDAATHILAFPSPTSKWTRIVIDLAQERGIPLIVHEVE
;
A
#
# COMPACT_ATOMS: atom_id res chain seq x y z
N MET A 1 -15.95 17.06 7.39
CA MET A 1 -14.98 16.86 7.67
C MET A 1 -14.18 16.27 6.87
N ALA A 2 -13.36 16.57 6.91
CA ALA A 2 -12.43 16.05 6.11
C ALA A 2 -12.15 14.67 6.37
N ASP A 3 -11.73 14.05 5.38
CA ASP A 3 -11.30 12.70 5.51
C ASP A 3 -10.11 12.62 6.41
N THR A 4 -10.01 11.55 7.12
CA THR A 4 -8.84 11.27 7.93
C THR A 4 -7.70 10.94 6.99
N SER A 5 -6.59 11.64 7.12
CA SER A 5 -5.44 11.37 6.27
C SER A 5 -4.79 10.05 6.64
N GLY A 6 -4.03 9.51 5.70
CA GLY A 6 -3.28 8.28 5.95
C GLY A 6 -2.34 8.42 7.12
N GLY A 7 -1.69 9.57 7.23
CA GLY A 7 -0.79 9.83 8.35
C GLY A 7 -1.50 9.81 9.68
N GLU A 8 -2.70 10.38 9.74
CA GLU A 8 -3.49 10.37 10.96
C GLU A 8 -3.91 8.95 11.35
N VAL A 9 -4.28 8.13 10.36
CA VAL A 9 -4.66 6.75 10.64
C VAL A 9 -3.46 5.99 11.17
N VAL A 10 -2.29 6.17 10.59
CA VAL A 10 -1.08 5.51 11.05
C VAL A 10 -0.72 5.97 12.47
N ASP A 11 -0.86 7.26 12.76
CA ASP A 11 -0.57 7.76 14.11
C ASP A 11 -1.51 7.15 15.14
N ARG A 12 -2.75 6.88 14.77
CA ARG A 12 -3.74 6.35 15.69
C ARG A 12 -3.67 4.82 15.80
N LEU A 13 -3.50 4.14 14.67
CA LEU A 13 -3.61 2.68 14.63
C LEU A 13 -2.31 1.96 14.32
N GLY A 14 -1.35 2.61 13.69
CA GLY A 14 -0.11 1.97 13.34
C GLY A 14 0.68 1.60 14.57
N GLY A 15 1.32 0.44 14.53
CA GLY A 15 2.09 -0.01 15.67
C GLY A 15 1.27 -0.61 16.79
N LYS A 16 -0.01 -0.90 16.54
CA LYS A 16 -0.89 -1.51 17.52
C LYS A 16 -1.30 -2.91 17.09
N ASP A 17 -1.37 -3.80 18.05
CA ASP A 17 -1.82 -5.17 17.80
C ASP A 17 -3.34 -5.20 17.83
N LEU A 18 -3.96 -4.75 16.73
CA LEU A 18 -5.41 -4.62 16.67
C LEU A 18 -6.11 -5.97 16.60
N ASN A 19 -5.45 -6.97 16.05
CA ASN A 19 -6.00 -8.32 15.97
C ASN A 19 -5.78 -9.12 17.21
N LYS A 20 -4.98 -8.60 18.15
CA LYS A 20 -4.70 -9.24 19.43
C LYS A 20 -4.12 -10.64 19.25
N ASP A 21 -3.24 -10.77 18.28
CA ASP A 21 -2.57 -12.05 17.98
C ASP A 21 -1.11 -12.05 18.42
N GLY A 22 -0.67 -11.00 19.09
CA GLY A 22 0.70 -10.90 19.58
C GLY A 22 1.68 -10.36 18.53
N ARG A 23 1.19 -9.94 17.36
CA ARG A 23 2.02 -9.40 16.30
C ARG A 23 1.45 -8.09 15.81
N ILE A 24 2.34 -7.17 15.47
CA ILE A 24 1.93 -5.90 14.87
C ILE A 24 2.29 -5.98 13.39
N VAL A 25 1.28 -5.96 12.53
CA VAL A 25 1.46 -6.09 11.09
C VAL A 25 0.81 -4.90 10.39
N ASN A 26 1.65 -4.02 9.84
CA ASN A 26 1.20 -2.93 8.99
C ASN A 26 1.64 -3.28 7.58
N LEU A 27 0.70 -3.73 6.76
CA LEU A 27 1.00 -4.24 5.42
C LEU A 27 0.77 -3.16 4.38
N ALA A 28 1.84 -2.73 3.72
CA ALA A 28 1.71 -1.81 2.60
C ALA A 28 1.46 -2.62 1.33
N ILE A 29 0.46 -2.23 0.55
CA ILE A 29 0.15 -2.86 -0.72
C ILE A 29 0.34 -1.81 -1.80
N VAL A 30 1.23 -2.09 -2.74
CA VAL A 30 1.55 -1.17 -3.83
C VAL A 30 1.51 -1.93 -5.16
N GLY A 31 1.27 -1.23 -6.24
CA GLY A 31 1.26 -1.91 -7.53
C GLY A 31 0.76 -1.04 -8.66
N SER A 32 0.53 -1.69 -9.79
CA SER A 32 0.14 -1.04 -11.03
C SER A 32 -1.18 -0.29 -10.89
N SER A 33 -1.21 0.94 -11.36
CA SER A 33 -2.42 1.75 -11.36
C SER A 33 -3.41 1.33 -12.44
N ARG A 34 -3.04 0.39 -13.27
CA ARG A 34 -3.88 -0.08 -14.38
C ARG A 34 -4.32 -1.54 -14.24
N PHE A 35 -4.04 -2.14 -13.11
CA PHE A 35 -4.37 -3.55 -12.90
C PHE A 35 -5.66 -3.66 -12.10
N TYR A 36 -6.64 -4.39 -12.63
CA TYR A 36 -7.96 -4.46 -12.00
C TYR A 36 -8.47 -5.88 -11.80
N ASP A 37 -7.59 -6.86 -11.76
CA ASP A 37 -8.01 -8.24 -11.49
C ASP A 37 -8.12 -8.44 -9.97
N TYR A 38 -9.30 -8.17 -9.44
CA TYR A 38 -9.53 -8.27 -8.00
C TYR A 38 -9.26 -9.68 -7.48
N GLY A 39 -9.68 -10.70 -8.24
CA GLY A 39 -9.51 -12.09 -7.80
C GLY A 39 -8.04 -12.44 -7.57
N LEU A 40 -7.17 -11.94 -8.44
CA LEU A 40 -5.75 -12.20 -8.28
C LEU A 40 -5.19 -11.51 -7.03
N VAL A 41 -5.59 -10.26 -6.81
CA VAL A 41 -5.13 -9.52 -5.63
C VAL A 41 -5.67 -10.16 -4.36
N GLU A 42 -6.96 -10.51 -4.36
CA GLU A 42 -7.57 -11.16 -3.21
C GLU A 42 -6.85 -12.47 -2.86
N GLU A 43 -6.58 -13.28 -3.86
CA GLU A 43 -5.91 -14.56 -3.66
C GLU A 43 -4.51 -14.37 -3.11
N ALA A 44 -3.79 -13.37 -3.66
CA ALA A 44 -2.43 -13.09 -3.20
C ALA A 44 -2.41 -12.60 -1.76
N ILE A 45 -3.37 -11.75 -1.38
CA ILE A 45 -3.46 -11.26 -0.01
C ILE A 45 -3.77 -12.41 0.94
N GLU A 46 -4.70 -13.28 0.56
CA GLU A 46 -5.08 -14.38 1.42
C GLU A 46 -3.96 -15.38 1.57
N GLU A 47 -3.21 -15.63 0.51
CA GLU A 47 -2.04 -16.47 0.59
C GLU A 47 -0.99 -15.85 1.52
N TRP A 48 -0.79 -14.55 1.41
CA TRP A 48 0.16 -13.83 2.25
C TRP A 48 -0.23 -13.95 3.73
N ILE A 49 -1.52 -13.82 4.03
CA ILE A 49 -2.03 -13.96 5.40
C ILE A 49 -1.71 -15.36 5.94
N GLY A 50 -1.88 -16.37 5.11
CA GLY A 50 -1.57 -17.73 5.52
C GLY A 50 -0.11 -17.95 5.82
N LEU A 51 0.77 -17.21 5.15
CA LEU A 51 2.21 -17.34 5.36
C LEU A 51 2.71 -16.49 6.52
N GLU A 52 2.10 -15.34 6.74
CA GLU A 52 2.58 -14.39 7.72
C GLU A 52 1.62 -14.21 8.88
N ALA A 53 0.62 -13.35 8.70
CA ALA A 53 -0.37 -13.08 9.74
C ALA A 53 -1.44 -12.16 9.15
N ASN A 54 -2.54 -12.00 9.89
CA ASN A 54 -3.56 -11.04 9.50
C ASN A 54 -3.02 -9.62 9.72
N PRO A 55 -3.19 -8.72 8.75
CA PRO A 55 -2.72 -7.35 8.95
C PRO A 55 -3.60 -6.63 9.94
N ASP A 56 -2.98 -5.86 10.82
CA ASP A 56 -3.70 -4.97 11.73
C ASP A 56 -4.11 -3.71 10.98
N LEU A 57 -3.30 -3.31 10.01
CA LEU A 57 -3.53 -2.11 9.22
C LEU A 57 -2.95 -2.34 7.83
N VAL A 58 -3.70 -1.96 6.81
CA VAL A 58 -3.21 -1.96 5.42
C VAL A 58 -2.94 -0.52 5.02
N ILE A 59 -1.85 -0.31 4.31
CA ILE A 59 -1.41 1.03 3.89
C ILE A 59 -1.37 1.06 2.37
N VAL A 60 -2.01 2.05 1.77
CA VAL A 60 -2.00 2.22 0.31
C VAL A 60 -1.76 3.68 -0.06
N GLY A 61 -1.41 3.90 -1.32
CA GLY A 61 -1.13 5.24 -1.81
C GLY A 61 -2.33 5.96 -2.41
N GLY A 62 -3.49 5.34 -2.42
CA GLY A 62 -4.71 6.02 -2.86
C GLY A 62 -4.86 6.18 -4.37
N ALA A 63 -4.08 5.47 -5.15
CA ALA A 63 -4.18 5.54 -6.61
C ALA A 63 -5.23 4.53 -7.11
N SER A 64 -5.39 4.47 -8.42
CA SER A 64 -6.26 3.47 -9.03
C SER A 64 -5.54 2.13 -9.12
N GLY A 65 -6.19 1.14 -9.71
CA GLY A 65 -5.57 -0.17 -9.91
C GLY A 65 -5.41 -0.94 -8.63
N VAL A 66 -4.21 -1.44 -8.37
CA VAL A 66 -3.95 -2.29 -7.21
C VAL A 66 -4.33 -1.60 -5.90
N ASP A 67 -4.03 -0.30 -5.77
CA ASP A 67 -4.38 0.42 -4.55
C ASP A 67 -5.90 0.39 -4.31
N TYR A 68 -6.68 0.61 -5.37
CA TYR A 68 -8.13 0.54 -5.27
C TYR A 68 -8.60 -0.87 -4.91
N LEU A 69 -8.00 -1.88 -5.51
CA LEU A 69 -8.38 -3.26 -5.21
C LEU A 69 -8.06 -3.63 -3.77
N ALA A 70 -6.95 -3.12 -3.25
CA ALA A 70 -6.59 -3.34 -1.84
C ALA A 70 -7.59 -2.66 -0.92
N GLU A 71 -8.05 -1.44 -1.25
CA GLU A 71 -9.08 -0.77 -0.48
C GLU A 71 -10.36 -1.59 -0.45
N ARG A 72 -10.73 -2.13 -1.60
CA ARG A 72 -11.91 -2.97 -1.72
C ARG A 72 -11.80 -4.22 -0.85
N TRP A 73 -10.62 -4.85 -0.87
CA TRP A 73 -10.40 -6.03 -0.04
C TRP A 73 -10.54 -5.70 1.44
N CYS A 74 -9.99 -4.57 1.87
CA CYS A 74 -10.07 -4.16 3.27
C CYS A 74 -11.52 -3.91 3.67
N ASP A 75 -12.29 -3.26 2.79
CA ASP A 75 -13.70 -3.00 3.06
C ASP A 75 -14.48 -4.30 3.19
N ASN A 76 -14.21 -5.25 2.30
CA ASN A 76 -14.90 -6.54 2.32
C ASN A 76 -14.55 -7.38 3.54
N ASN A 77 -13.38 -7.16 4.12
CA ASN A 77 -12.88 -8.00 5.20
C ASN A 77 -12.75 -7.26 6.54
N ASN A 78 -13.26 -6.04 6.59
CA ASN A 78 -13.26 -5.22 7.82
C ASN A 78 -11.85 -5.01 8.38
N VAL A 79 -10.89 -4.76 7.49
CA VAL A 79 -9.52 -4.46 7.90
C VAL A 79 -9.32 -2.95 7.84
N ASN A 80 -8.67 -2.41 8.85
CA ASN A 80 -8.38 -0.97 8.88
C ASN A 80 -7.41 -0.61 7.77
N ILE A 81 -7.61 0.59 7.19
CA ILE A 81 -6.78 1.02 6.06
C ILE A 81 -6.34 2.46 6.25
N ALA A 82 -5.10 2.74 5.87
CA ALA A 82 -4.55 4.09 5.83
C ALA A 82 -4.25 4.42 4.36
N VAL A 83 -4.87 5.48 3.86
CA VAL A 83 -4.72 5.89 2.46
C VAL A 83 -3.95 7.19 2.41
N PHE A 84 -2.75 7.14 1.84
CA PHE A 84 -1.90 8.32 1.71
C PHE A 84 -2.18 8.98 0.35
N SER A 85 -3.32 9.62 0.23
CA SER A 85 -3.75 10.16 -1.07
C SER A 85 -3.49 11.65 -1.21
N GLU A 86 -3.20 12.37 -0.14
CA GLU A 86 -3.00 13.80 -0.22
C GLU A 86 -1.86 14.16 -1.16
N GLU A 87 -0.84 13.35 -1.17
CA GLU A 87 0.34 13.61 -1.99
C GLU A 87 0.02 13.52 -3.48
N TRP A 88 -0.96 12.70 -3.84
CA TRP A 88 -1.35 12.55 -5.22
C TRP A 88 -2.20 13.72 -5.72
N THR A 89 -2.80 14.47 -4.80
CA THR A 89 -3.63 15.59 -5.17
C THR A 89 -2.87 16.89 -5.22
N ASP A 90 -1.59 16.87 -4.94
CA ASP A 90 -0.76 18.06 -5.03
C ASP A 90 -0.76 18.56 -6.47
N ARG A 91 -1.15 19.82 -6.63
CA ARG A 91 -1.34 20.35 -7.98
C ARG A 91 -0.05 20.87 -8.53
N ARG A 92 0.62 20.08 -9.26
CA ARG A 92 1.86 20.51 -9.86
C ARG A 92 1.75 20.48 -11.36
N GLY A 93 0.82 21.27 -11.86
CA GLY A 93 0.81 21.56 -13.27
C GLY A 93 0.49 20.39 -14.17
N GLY A 94 -0.50 19.63 -13.83
CA GLY A 94 -0.94 18.56 -14.72
C GLY A 94 -0.06 17.33 -14.71
N LEU A 95 0.65 17.12 -13.64
CA LEU A 95 1.52 15.96 -13.53
C LEU A 95 0.80 14.70 -13.07
N GLU A 96 -0.51 14.75 -12.95
CA GLU A 96 -1.25 13.59 -12.44
C GLU A 96 -0.95 12.32 -13.20
N ASP A 97 -0.90 12.41 -14.51
CA ASP A 97 -0.73 11.22 -15.33
C ASP A 97 0.67 10.67 -15.29
N VAL A 98 1.65 11.52 -15.07
CA VAL A 98 3.02 11.07 -14.93
C VAL A 98 3.43 11.01 -13.47
N GLY A 99 2.55 11.46 -12.59
CA GLY A 99 2.86 11.63 -11.19
C GLY A 99 3.20 10.33 -10.48
N ARG A 100 2.65 9.22 -10.95
CA ARG A 100 2.98 7.95 -10.29
C ARG A 100 4.48 7.64 -10.39
N ALA A 101 5.08 7.94 -11.55
CA ALA A 101 6.51 7.71 -11.71
C ALA A 101 7.33 8.74 -10.96
N GLU A 102 6.71 9.88 -10.66
CA GLU A 102 7.41 10.99 -10.00
C GLU A 102 6.72 11.34 -8.69
N ALA A 103 6.15 10.35 -8.03
CA ALA A 103 5.48 10.57 -6.76
C ALA A 103 6.42 11.28 -5.81
N PRO A 104 5.88 12.17 -4.97
CA PRO A 104 6.70 12.88 -4.01
C PRO A 104 7.49 11.90 -3.15
N THR A 105 8.74 12.22 -2.93
CA THR A 105 9.59 11.40 -2.07
C THR A 105 8.96 11.22 -0.70
N SER A 106 8.26 12.26 -0.23
CA SER A 106 7.61 12.21 1.08
C SER A 106 6.57 11.09 1.14
N LEU A 107 5.77 10.93 0.08
CA LEU A 107 4.77 9.85 0.04
C LEU A 107 5.45 8.49 0.16
N THR A 108 6.50 8.29 -0.62
CA THR A 108 7.24 7.03 -0.61
C THR A 108 7.78 6.72 0.78
N HIS A 109 8.42 7.72 1.40
CA HIS A 109 9.00 7.52 2.72
C HIS A 109 7.95 7.33 3.80
N GLN A 110 6.81 8.02 3.71
CA GLN A 110 5.73 7.85 4.67
C GLN A 110 5.22 6.41 4.66
N ILE A 111 5.04 5.85 3.48
CA ILE A 111 4.57 4.47 3.35
C ILE A 111 5.61 3.51 3.92
N LEU A 112 6.87 3.70 3.54
CA LEU A 112 7.94 2.80 4.00
C LEU A 112 8.17 2.89 5.49
N ASP A 113 8.05 4.10 6.06
CA ASP A 113 8.25 4.28 7.50
C ASP A 113 7.14 3.60 8.30
N ALA A 114 5.93 3.55 7.75
CA ALA A 114 4.79 2.99 8.46
C ALA A 114 4.67 1.47 8.29
N ALA A 115 5.22 0.93 7.21
CA ALA A 115 5.01 -0.49 6.87
C ALA A 115 5.95 -1.40 7.63
N THR A 116 5.41 -2.51 8.13
CA THR A 116 6.23 -3.60 8.65
C THR A 116 6.49 -4.65 7.59
N HIS A 117 5.63 -4.72 6.58
CA HIS A 117 5.70 -5.69 5.48
C HIS A 117 5.17 -5.03 4.23
N ILE A 118 5.59 -5.50 3.06
CA ILE A 118 5.14 -4.96 1.78
C ILE A 118 4.74 -6.08 0.84
N LEU A 119 3.61 -5.90 0.17
CA LEU A 119 3.13 -6.79 -0.88
C LEU A 119 3.00 -5.95 -2.15
N ALA A 120 3.73 -6.30 -3.19
CA ALA A 120 3.83 -5.46 -4.38
C ALA A 120 3.37 -6.21 -5.63
N PHE A 121 2.68 -5.47 -6.52
CA PHE A 121 2.15 -6.02 -7.77
C PHE A 121 2.58 -5.13 -8.95
N PRO A 122 3.88 -5.11 -9.28
CA PRO A 122 4.34 -4.24 -10.36
C PRO A 122 4.02 -4.82 -11.73
N SER A 123 3.66 -3.93 -12.67
CA SER A 123 3.59 -4.28 -14.08
C SER A 123 4.92 -3.89 -14.72
N PRO A 124 5.12 -4.23 -16.02
CA PRO A 124 6.36 -3.81 -16.68
C PRO A 124 6.60 -2.31 -16.69
N THR A 125 5.53 -1.50 -16.55
CA THR A 125 5.65 -0.04 -16.60
C THR A 125 5.43 0.64 -15.26
N SER A 126 5.42 -0.10 -14.16
CA SER A 126 5.14 0.45 -12.84
C SER A 126 6.39 1.07 -12.22
N LYS A 127 6.76 2.25 -12.67
CA LYS A 127 8.01 2.88 -12.25
C LYS A 127 8.04 3.17 -10.75
N TRP A 128 6.98 3.78 -10.23
CA TRP A 128 6.96 4.13 -8.81
C TRP A 128 6.97 2.89 -7.93
N THR A 129 6.21 1.87 -8.32
CA THR A 129 6.17 0.63 -7.54
C THR A 129 7.55 -0.01 -7.46
N ARG A 130 8.32 0.04 -8.53
CA ARG A 130 9.66 -0.52 -8.53
C ARG A 130 10.61 0.30 -7.67
N ILE A 131 10.41 1.61 -7.59
CA ILE A 131 11.18 2.45 -6.66
C ILE A 131 10.89 2.04 -5.22
N VAL A 132 9.61 1.80 -4.90
CA VAL A 132 9.24 1.35 -3.56
C VAL A 132 9.88 0.01 -3.25
N ILE A 133 9.88 -0.91 -4.21
CA ILE A 133 10.49 -2.23 -4.04
C ILE A 133 11.99 -2.08 -3.73
N ASP A 134 12.69 -1.27 -4.51
CA ASP A 134 14.12 -1.09 -4.31
C ASP A 134 14.43 -0.49 -2.94
N LEU A 135 13.67 0.52 -2.54
CA LEU A 135 13.89 1.17 -1.25
C LEU A 135 13.54 0.22 -0.10
N ALA A 136 12.51 -0.58 -0.25
CA ALA A 136 12.15 -1.55 0.76
C ALA A 136 13.26 -2.57 0.95
N GLN A 137 13.87 -3.02 -0.14
CA GLN A 137 14.99 -3.95 -0.06
C GLN A 137 16.17 -3.33 0.65
N GLU A 138 16.46 -2.06 0.35
CA GLU A 138 17.55 -1.35 1.02
C GLU A 138 17.32 -1.23 2.52
N ARG A 139 16.06 -1.06 2.93
CA ARG A 139 15.71 -0.93 4.34
C ARG A 139 15.56 -2.28 5.05
N GLY A 140 15.59 -3.37 4.30
CA GLY A 140 15.42 -4.70 4.88
C GLY A 140 13.99 -5.00 5.29
N ILE A 141 13.00 -4.33 4.68
CA ILE A 141 11.59 -4.60 4.98
C ILE A 141 11.17 -5.88 4.26
N PRO A 142 10.53 -6.82 4.97
CA PRO A 142 10.02 -8.04 4.31
C PRO A 142 9.10 -7.69 3.16
N LEU A 143 9.32 -8.31 2.01
CA LEU A 143 8.68 -7.92 0.77
C LEU A 143 8.39 -9.15 -0.08
N ILE A 144 7.17 -9.22 -0.61
CA ILE A 144 6.79 -10.23 -1.60
C ILE A 144 6.31 -9.51 -2.85
N VAL A 145 6.77 -9.94 -4.01
CA VAL A 145 6.47 -9.31 -5.28
C VAL A 145 5.73 -10.28 -6.19
N HIS A 146 4.59 -9.84 -6.72
CA HIS A 146 3.83 -10.57 -7.74
C HIS A 146 3.83 -9.73 -9.00
N GLU A 147 4.60 -10.14 -10.01
CA GLU A 147 4.60 -9.41 -11.28
C GLU A 147 3.23 -9.56 -11.94
N VAL A 148 2.66 -8.47 -12.43
CA VAL A 148 1.38 -8.50 -13.14
C VAL A 148 1.54 -7.84 -14.49
N GLU A 149 0.51 -7.95 -15.33
CA GLU A 149 0.61 -7.39 -16.68
C GLU A 149 -0.01 -6.05 -16.81
#